data_27c122fb86e0be2d9d8eef12e40d0240
#
_entry.id   27c122fb86e0be2d9d8eef12e40d0240
#
_cell.length_a   1.000
_cell.length_b   1.000
_cell.length_c   1.000
_cell.angle_alpha   90.00
_cell.angle_beta   90.00
_cell.angle_gamma   90.00
#
_symmetry.space_group_name_H-M   'P 1'
#
loop_
_entity.id
_entity.type
_entity.pdbx_description
1 polymer ?
#
loop_
_entity_poly.entity_id
_entity_poly.type
_entity_poly.pdbx_seq_one_letter_code
_entity_poly.pdbx_strand_id
1 'polypeptide(L)'
;MRHLFFVLLFFASAVQAANKIYSPTVKTLTTIVNNDWQNRPVMELGSADILYIDFDELSHDARRYICHITRCEADWSESSDVFESDWLQGFNDYPIDDYQHSLNTTVNYTHYSFQIPNEQCRIRMSGNYRLTIYDEDMGHEKVIDAEFYVVEPLMTIGLSMTTNTDIDVNKSHQQLAMILEYKDLKVIHPDDEIYTVVMQNWNEQTARVNPPSNYRYQLGMKWDHQRDLIFDAGNEYHKFEVLDVSHPTMGIDRIMWDGSRYQAYPFTTTLRRNYLTDKSANGAFFIRNSNSTEIDYTCDYVWVNYQLDAPYLGEIFLLGQWTTNADPTAYQLQYDATNLCYRAQVMQKQGYYSYQYTTREGLSAPTEGNFFQTRNKYQALVYYKGLSDRTWRLVGYRGLEAL
;
A
#
# COMPACT_ATOMS: atom_id res chain seq x y z
N MET A 1 -27.51 42.91 18.99
CA MET A 1 -26.20 42.29 19.00
C MET A 1 -26.33 40.83 18.59
N ARG A 2 -25.94 40.49 17.35
CA ARG A 2 -25.99 39.11 16.81
C ARG A 2 -24.60 38.47 17.09
N HIS A 3 -24.56 37.49 17.97
CA HIS A 3 -23.34 36.69 18.18
C HIS A 3 -23.18 35.68 17.01
N LEU A 4 -22.19 35.90 16.18
CA LEU A 4 -21.74 34.99 15.13
C LEU A 4 -20.88 33.92 15.83
N PHE A 5 -21.41 32.71 15.95
CA PHE A 5 -20.61 31.53 16.35
C PHE A 5 -19.80 31.07 15.15
N PHE A 6 -18.49 31.28 15.15
CA PHE A 6 -17.55 30.62 14.27
C PHE A 6 -17.32 29.19 14.77
N VAL A 7 -17.89 28.22 14.08
CA VAL A 7 -17.50 26.80 14.26
C VAL A 7 -16.20 26.61 13.48
N LEU A 8 -15.08 26.56 14.19
CA LEU A 8 -13.81 26.08 13.65
C LEU A 8 -13.94 24.56 13.46
N LEU A 9 -14.19 24.13 12.23
CA LEU A 9 -14.00 22.75 11.82
C LEU A 9 -12.50 22.49 11.76
N PHE A 10 -11.96 21.87 12.81
CA PHE A 10 -10.67 21.21 12.73
C PHE A 10 -10.81 20.00 11.80
N PHE A 11 -10.39 20.13 10.56
CA PHE A 11 -10.03 18.98 9.76
C PHE A 11 -8.75 18.41 10.38
N ALA A 12 -8.89 17.41 11.24
CA ALA A 12 -7.77 16.52 11.53
C ALA A 12 -7.45 15.84 10.18
N SER A 13 -6.38 16.26 9.54
CA SER A 13 -5.79 15.50 8.45
C SER A 13 -5.36 14.18 9.07
N ALA A 14 -6.12 13.11 8.85
CA ALA A 14 -5.69 11.76 9.18
C ALA A 14 -4.33 11.57 8.50
N VAL A 15 -3.31 11.27 9.29
CA VAL A 15 -2.01 10.87 8.75
C VAL A 15 -2.27 9.55 8.06
N GLN A 16 -2.14 9.53 6.74
CA GLN A 16 -2.52 8.41 5.92
C GLN A 16 -1.32 7.47 5.82
N ALA A 17 -1.53 6.19 6.11
CA ALA A 17 -0.53 5.17 5.93
C ALA A 17 -0.18 5.01 4.45
N ALA A 18 1.04 5.27 4.05
CA ALA A 18 1.52 4.98 2.70
C ALA A 18 3.04 5.08 2.65
N ASN A 19 3.66 4.13 1.98
CA ASN A 19 5.06 4.27 1.60
C ASN A 19 5.25 5.54 0.77
N LYS A 20 6.29 6.33 1.06
CA LYS A 20 6.59 7.58 0.36
C LYS A 20 8.06 7.69 0.03
N ILE A 21 8.35 8.11 -1.20
CA ILE A 21 9.69 8.47 -1.66
C ILE A 21 9.70 9.99 -1.86
N TYR A 22 10.61 10.67 -1.17
CA TYR A 22 10.76 12.14 -1.23
C TYR A 22 11.87 12.56 -2.20
N SER A 23 12.93 11.75 -2.34
CA SER A 23 14.03 12.03 -3.25
C SER A 23 13.66 11.69 -4.70
N PRO A 24 13.94 12.57 -5.67
CA PRO A 24 13.69 12.29 -7.09
C PRO A 24 14.59 11.19 -7.66
N THR A 25 15.74 10.94 -7.04
CA THR A 25 16.73 9.93 -7.47
C THR A 25 16.48 8.57 -6.88
N VAL A 26 15.66 8.46 -5.83
CA VAL A 26 15.28 7.18 -5.22
C VAL A 26 14.06 6.59 -5.92
N LYS A 27 14.09 5.29 -6.21
CA LYS A 27 13.03 4.54 -6.92
C LYS A 27 12.81 3.16 -6.30
N THR A 28 11.75 2.52 -6.72
CA THR A 28 11.47 1.09 -6.51
C THR A 28 11.55 0.65 -5.05
N LEU A 29 10.83 1.40 -4.17
CA LEU A 29 10.70 1.00 -2.78
C LEU A 29 9.81 -0.25 -2.68
N THR A 30 10.35 -1.34 -2.13
CA THR A 30 9.60 -2.53 -1.75
C THR A 30 9.65 -2.77 -0.25
N THR A 31 8.57 -3.30 0.30
CA THR A 31 8.43 -3.69 1.70
C THR A 31 7.73 -5.04 1.74
N ILE A 32 8.48 -6.13 1.96
CA ILE A 32 7.99 -7.50 1.77
C ILE A 32 8.27 -8.34 3.01
N VAL A 33 7.26 -9.03 3.53
CA VAL A 33 7.42 -10.01 4.61
C VAL A 33 7.41 -11.42 4.02
N ASN A 34 8.45 -12.22 4.28
CA ASN A 34 8.55 -13.64 3.90
C ASN A 34 8.24 -13.92 2.42
N ASN A 35 8.65 -13.05 1.51
CA ASN A 35 8.37 -13.14 0.07
C ASN A 35 6.89 -12.92 -0.33
N ASP A 36 6.02 -12.47 0.55
CA ASP A 36 4.64 -12.12 0.21
C ASP A 36 4.55 -10.72 -0.40
N TRP A 37 4.91 -10.61 -1.68
CA TRP A 37 4.87 -9.35 -2.43
C TRP A 37 3.44 -8.87 -2.78
N GLN A 38 2.41 -9.71 -2.58
CA GLN A 38 1.03 -9.38 -2.94
C GLN A 38 0.24 -8.69 -1.82
N ASN A 39 0.78 -8.66 -0.62
CA ASN A 39 0.15 -8.03 0.54
C ASN A 39 1.07 -6.94 1.12
N ARG A 40 0.50 -6.02 1.89
CA ARG A 40 1.32 -5.10 2.68
C ARG A 40 2.01 -5.84 3.81
N PRO A 41 3.14 -5.30 4.30
CA PRO A 41 3.99 -5.97 5.27
C PRO A 41 3.31 -6.04 6.66
N VAL A 42 2.80 -7.21 7.00
CA VAL A 42 2.29 -7.54 8.33
C VAL A 42 3.14 -8.68 8.90
N MET A 43 3.86 -8.41 9.97
CA MET A 43 4.68 -9.37 10.70
C MET A 43 3.93 -9.85 11.94
N GLU A 44 4.09 -11.12 12.34
CA GLU A 44 3.62 -11.60 13.63
C GLU A 44 4.69 -11.41 14.70
N LEU A 45 4.33 -10.79 15.83
CA LEU A 45 5.24 -10.52 16.93
C LEU A 45 5.81 -11.82 17.52
N GLY A 46 7.12 -11.92 17.58
CA GLY A 46 7.82 -13.07 18.13
C GLY A 46 7.88 -14.29 17.22
N SER A 47 7.36 -14.21 16.01
CA SER A 47 7.52 -15.23 14.98
C SER A 47 8.92 -15.22 14.34
N ALA A 48 9.11 -16.06 13.33
CA ALA A 48 10.29 -16.04 12.47
C ALA A 48 10.15 -15.13 11.25
N ASP A 49 9.15 -14.24 11.22
CA ASP A 49 8.91 -13.34 10.12
C ASP A 49 10.08 -12.37 9.93
N ILE A 50 10.43 -12.13 8.68
CA ILE A 50 11.45 -11.18 8.28
C ILE A 50 10.81 -10.19 7.30
N LEU A 51 10.90 -8.91 7.62
CA LEU A 51 10.59 -7.81 6.72
C LEU A 51 11.85 -7.43 5.94
N TYR A 52 11.77 -7.47 4.61
CA TYR A 52 12.77 -6.94 3.69
C TYR A 52 12.31 -5.59 3.18
N ILE A 53 13.24 -4.63 3.15
CA ILE A 53 13.02 -3.29 2.66
C ILE A 53 14.12 -2.97 1.67
N ASP A 54 13.73 -2.74 0.42
CA ASP A 54 14.66 -2.54 -0.69
C ASP A 54 14.30 -1.28 -1.46
N PHE A 55 15.31 -0.58 -1.97
CA PHE A 55 15.15 0.59 -2.83
C PHE A 55 16.39 0.81 -3.70
N ASP A 56 16.20 1.58 -4.76
CA ASP A 56 17.29 1.93 -5.68
C ASP A 56 17.59 3.43 -5.64
N GLU A 57 18.86 3.79 -5.59
CA GLU A 57 19.37 5.13 -5.89
C GLU A 57 19.87 5.17 -7.34
N LEU A 58 19.38 6.14 -8.15
CA LEU A 58 19.72 6.25 -9.59
C LEU A 58 21.14 6.81 -9.83
N SER A 59 22.15 6.16 -9.26
CA SER A 59 23.57 6.43 -9.52
C SER A 59 24.41 5.21 -9.14
N HIS A 60 25.67 5.19 -9.53
CA HIS A 60 26.67 4.25 -9.01
C HIS A 60 27.50 4.84 -7.87
N ASP A 61 27.14 6.03 -7.40
CA ASP A 61 27.76 6.62 -6.22
C ASP A 61 27.10 6.04 -4.98
N ALA A 62 27.83 5.26 -4.20
CA ALA A 62 27.34 4.74 -2.94
C ALA A 62 27.11 5.90 -1.96
N ARG A 63 25.88 6.03 -1.43
CA ARG A 63 25.49 7.02 -0.44
C ARG A 63 25.33 6.38 0.93
N ARG A 64 25.50 7.19 1.95
CA ARG A 64 25.30 6.75 3.35
C ARG A 64 23.86 6.99 3.77
N TYR A 65 23.11 5.91 3.82
CA TYR A 65 21.73 5.94 4.33
C TYR A 65 21.66 5.44 5.77
N ILE A 66 20.86 6.13 6.57
CA ILE A 66 20.54 5.73 7.95
C ILE A 66 19.03 5.48 8.02
N CYS A 67 18.65 4.38 8.68
CA CYS A 67 17.25 4.10 8.99
C CYS A 67 16.93 4.46 10.43
N HIS A 68 15.73 4.99 10.63
CA HIS A 68 15.13 5.30 11.93
C HIS A 68 13.71 4.75 11.99
N ILE A 69 13.38 3.99 13.03
CA ILE A 69 12.05 3.41 13.22
C ILE A 69 11.28 4.26 14.21
N THR A 70 10.06 4.62 13.85
CA THR A 70 9.09 5.30 14.72
C THR A 70 7.90 4.40 14.95
N ARG A 71 7.54 4.15 16.20
CA ARG A 71 6.27 3.49 16.53
C ARG A 71 5.12 4.46 16.40
N CYS A 72 4.02 4.00 15.78
CA CYS A 72 2.81 4.78 15.57
C CYS A 72 1.59 4.16 16.25
N GLU A 73 0.61 5.01 16.59
CA GLU A 73 -0.70 4.63 17.07
C GLU A 73 -1.57 4.04 15.94
N ALA A 74 -2.79 3.62 16.26
CA ALA A 74 -3.71 3.03 15.28
C ALA A 74 -4.10 3.98 14.12
N ASP A 75 -4.02 5.29 14.36
CA ASP A 75 -4.27 6.36 13.38
C ASP A 75 -3.00 6.89 12.70
N TRP A 76 -1.87 6.19 12.87
CA TRP A 76 -0.54 6.55 12.36
C TRP A 76 0.09 7.82 12.97
N SER A 77 -0.50 8.42 13.98
CA SER A 77 0.18 9.42 14.80
C SER A 77 1.35 8.77 15.57
N GLU A 78 2.39 9.52 15.84
CA GLU A 78 3.55 9.01 16.59
C GLU A 78 3.17 8.66 18.03
N SER A 79 3.63 7.51 18.53
CA SER A 79 3.37 7.05 19.90
C SER A 79 4.26 7.80 20.90
N SER A 80 3.75 8.89 21.45
CA SER A 80 4.48 9.74 22.41
C SER A 80 4.50 9.22 23.85
N ASP A 81 3.56 8.33 24.21
CA ASP A 81 3.34 7.89 25.60
C ASP A 81 4.16 6.63 25.99
N VAL A 82 4.96 6.10 25.06
CA VAL A 82 5.84 4.94 25.27
C VAL A 82 7.28 5.30 24.95
N PHE A 83 8.21 4.74 25.74
CA PHE A 83 9.64 4.91 25.47
C PHE A 83 10.10 3.96 24.37
N GLU A 84 11.12 4.34 23.62
CA GLU A 84 11.72 3.49 22.59
C GLU A 84 12.12 2.11 23.14
N SER A 85 12.69 2.05 24.33
CA SER A 85 13.06 0.80 25.01
C SER A 85 11.88 -0.13 25.33
N ASP A 86 10.63 0.37 25.32
CA ASP A 86 9.45 -0.45 25.57
C ASP A 86 9.11 -1.31 24.34
N TRP A 87 9.40 -0.82 23.13
CA TRP A 87 9.01 -1.45 21.88
C TRP A 87 10.17 -1.88 20.97
N LEU A 88 11.39 -1.35 21.20
CA LEU A 88 12.59 -1.69 20.42
C LEU A 88 13.65 -2.29 21.33
N GLN A 89 14.25 -3.38 20.89
CA GLN A 89 15.47 -3.94 21.45
C GLN A 89 16.62 -3.68 20.51
N GLY A 90 17.67 -3.03 20.99
CA GLY A 90 18.87 -2.72 20.23
C GLY A 90 19.01 -1.23 19.95
N PHE A 91 19.48 -0.88 18.80
CA PHE A 91 19.70 0.49 18.37
C PHE A 91 18.68 0.91 17.32
N ASN A 92 18.28 2.16 17.34
CA ASN A 92 17.34 2.70 16.34
C ASN A 92 18.18 3.35 15.25
N ASP A 93 18.87 4.29 15.23
CA ASP A 93 19.62 4.87 14.12
C ASP A 93 20.81 3.99 13.71
N TYR A 94 20.71 3.28 12.60
CA TYR A 94 21.82 2.47 12.09
C TYR A 94 21.98 2.58 10.57
N PRO A 95 23.23 2.45 10.05
CA PRO A 95 23.50 2.58 8.63
C PRO A 95 22.96 1.40 7.83
N ILE A 96 22.60 1.66 6.58
CA ILE A 96 22.24 0.65 5.57
C ILE A 96 23.52 0.36 4.75
N ASP A 97 24.20 -0.73 5.11
CA ASP A 97 25.51 -1.07 4.52
C ASP A 97 25.42 -2.15 3.43
N ASP A 98 24.27 -2.80 3.26
CA ASP A 98 24.06 -3.80 2.21
C ASP A 98 23.59 -3.09 0.94
N TYR A 99 24.49 -3.00 -0.03
CA TYR A 99 24.20 -2.40 -1.33
C TYR A 99 24.98 -3.06 -2.47
N GLN A 100 24.42 -2.99 -3.68
CA GLN A 100 25.00 -3.51 -4.90
C GLN A 100 24.76 -2.56 -6.08
N HIS A 101 25.77 -2.36 -6.91
CA HIS A 101 25.64 -1.58 -8.14
C HIS A 101 24.95 -2.39 -9.24
N SER A 102 24.13 -1.72 -10.03
CA SER A 102 23.47 -2.34 -11.17
C SER A 102 24.47 -2.90 -12.18
N LEU A 103 24.10 -4.05 -12.76
CA LEU A 103 24.95 -4.77 -13.71
C LEU A 103 24.19 -5.01 -15.03
N ASN A 104 24.82 -4.65 -16.14
CA ASN A 104 24.28 -4.82 -17.50
C ASN A 104 22.94 -4.10 -17.73
N THR A 105 22.74 -2.95 -17.08
CA THR A 105 21.56 -2.09 -17.22
C THR A 105 21.90 -0.84 -18.03
N THR A 106 20.89 -0.27 -18.71
CA THR A 106 21.05 1.01 -19.43
C THR A 106 20.95 2.21 -18.51
N VAL A 107 20.25 2.06 -17.38
CA VAL A 107 20.17 3.04 -16.30
C VAL A 107 21.02 2.55 -15.14
N ASN A 108 22.01 3.33 -14.73
CA ASN A 108 22.83 3.03 -13.57
C ASN A 108 22.05 3.30 -12.29
N TYR A 109 22.10 2.37 -11.35
CA TYR A 109 21.56 2.54 -10.00
C TYR A 109 22.38 1.72 -8.99
N THR A 110 22.25 2.08 -7.73
CA THR A 110 22.72 1.31 -6.58
C THR A 110 21.50 0.78 -5.84
N HIS A 111 21.41 -0.53 -5.71
CA HIS A 111 20.38 -1.21 -4.94
C HIS A 111 20.79 -1.29 -3.48
N TYR A 112 19.91 -0.89 -2.57
CA TYR A 112 20.09 -0.97 -1.11
C TYR A 112 19.05 -1.92 -0.53
N SER A 113 19.48 -2.77 0.40
CA SER A 113 18.63 -3.72 1.09
C SER A 113 18.92 -3.73 2.58
N PHE A 114 17.88 -3.93 3.38
CA PHE A 114 18.04 -4.27 4.79
C PHE A 114 16.81 -5.02 5.30
N GLN A 115 16.96 -5.66 6.47
CA GLN A 115 15.90 -6.49 7.04
C GLN A 115 15.63 -6.18 8.51
N ILE A 116 14.38 -6.43 8.93
CA ILE A 116 13.94 -6.40 10.33
C ILE A 116 13.25 -7.74 10.64
N PRO A 117 13.64 -8.45 11.75
CA PRO A 117 14.72 -8.13 12.68
C PRO A 117 16.11 -8.37 12.08
N ASN A 118 17.10 -7.71 12.66
CA ASN A 118 18.50 -7.96 12.39
C ASN A 118 19.30 -8.07 13.72
N GLU A 119 20.63 -8.16 13.66
CA GLU A 119 21.48 -8.28 14.85
C GLU A 119 21.40 -7.04 15.77
N GLN A 120 21.07 -5.87 15.22
CA GLN A 120 21.06 -4.59 15.94
C GLN A 120 19.68 -4.16 16.39
N CYS A 121 18.60 -4.70 15.76
CA CYS A 121 17.24 -4.20 15.94
C CYS A 121 16.21 -5.34 15.96
N ARG A 122 15.37 -5.34 16.99
CA ARG A 122 14.20 -6.26 17.10
C ARG A 122 13.01 -5.54 17.70
N ILE A 123 11.85 -5.66 17.06
CA ILE A 123 10.58 -5.16 17.58
C ILE A 123 10.06 -6.06 18.71
N ARG A 124 9.54 -5.46 19.79
CA ARG A 124 9.06 -6.13 21.01
C ARG A 124 7.60 -5.87 21.33
N MET A 125 6.94 -4.97 20.61
CA MET A 125 5.55 -4.59 20.85
C MET A 125 4.80 -4.60 19.53
N SER A 126 3.54 -5.02 19.53
CA SER A 126 2.67 -4.93 18.36
C SER A 126 2.19 -3.50 18.11
N GLY A 127 1.87 -3.16 16.86
CA GLY A 127 1.40 -1.83 16.46
C GLY A 127 1.78 -1.49 15.02
N ASN A 128 1.65 -0.21 14.70
CA ASN A 128 2.08 0.35 13.42
C ASN A 128 3.50 0.91 13.57
N TYR A 129 4.29 0.79 12.51
CA TYR A 129 5.67 1.26 12.48
C TYR A 129 5.95 1.98 11.18
N ARG A 130 6.60 3.13 11.30
CA ARG A 130 7.17 3.87 10.17
C ARG A 130 8.68 3.80 10.26
N LEU A 131 9.30 3.31 9.19
CA LEU A 131 10.73 3.37 9.01
C LEU A 131 11.03 4.54 8.10
N THR A 132 11.82 5.50 8.58
CA THR A 132 12.29 6.64 7.81
C THR A 132 13.75 6.44 7.44
N ILE A 133 14.09 6.64 6.17
CA ILE A 133 15.47 6.59 5.68
C ILE A 133 15.92 8.02 5.41
N TYR A 134 17.11 8.34 5.92
CA TYR A 134 17.77 9.63 5.76
C TYR A 134 19.07 9.48 4.96
N ASP A 135 19.34 10.46 4.10
CA ASP A 135 20.62 10.59 3.38
C ASP A 135 21.57 11.45 4.23
N GLU A 136 22.62 10.85 4.81
CA GLU A 136 23.59 11.57 5.63
C GLU A 136 24.48 12.49 4.80
N ASP A 137 24.79 12.12 3.58
CA ASP A 137 25.68 12.89 2.69
C ASP A 137 24.98 14.19 2.23
N MET A 138 23.65 14.21 2.25
CA MET A 138 22.83 15.38 1.93
C MET A 138 22.34 16.13 3.19
N GLY A 139 23.05 16.06 4.30
CA GLY A 139 22.70 16.77 5.51
C GLY A 139 21.55 16.19 6.30
N HIS A 140 21.39 14.88 6.27
CA HIS A 140 20.33 14.13 6.95
C HIS A 140 18.93 14.44 6.39
N GLU A 141 18.84 14.56 5.07
CA GLU A 141 17.56 14.74 4.40
C GLU A 141 16.74 13.45 4.40
N LYS A 142 15.45 13.59 4.64
CA LYS A 142 14.50 12.48 4.57
C LYS A 142 14.28 12.06 3.12
N VAL A 143 14.53 10.79 2.80
CA VAL A 143 14.39 10.26 1.45
C VAL A 143 13.26 9.25 1.28
N ILE A 144 12.94 8.47 2.31
CA ILE A 144 11.88 7.44 2.29
C ILE A 144 11.14 7.42 3.62
N ASP A 145 9.81 7.18 3.56
CA ASP A 145 9.02 6.57 4.63
C ASP A 145 8.51 5.22 4.14
N ALA A 146 8.79 4.16 4.88
CA ALA A 146 8.28 2.81 4.65
C ALA A 146 7.46 2.37 5.86
N GLU A 147 6.25 1.87 5.64
CA GLU A 147 5.30 1.54 6.70
C GLU A 147 5.05 0.04 6.78
N PHE A 148 5.00 -0.48 8.00
CA PHE A 148 4.72 -1.89 8.26
C PHE A 148 3.94 -2.09 9.56
N TYR A 149 3.36 -3.27 9.69
CA TYR A 149 2.54 -3.66 10.84
C TYR A 149 3.19 -4.81 11.58
N VAL A 150 3.07 -4.80 12.90
CA VAL A 150 3.45 -5.93 13.76
C VAL A 150 2.22 -6.35 14.55
N VAL A 151 1.68 -7.54 14.29
CA VAL A 151 0.48 -8.06 14.93
C VAL A 151 0.83 -9.06 16.04
N GLU A 152 0.12 -8.97 17.15
CA GLU A 152 0.10 -9.98 18.21
C GLU A 152 -1.30 -10.61 18.23
N PRO A 153 -1.50 -11.88 17.77
CA PRO A 153 -2.82 -12.42 17.47
C PRO A 153 -3.60 -12.82 18.76
N LEU A 154 -3.90 -11.83 19.60
CA LEU A 154 -4.63 -11.97 20.85
C LEU A 154 -6.15 -12.01 20.69
N MET A 155 -6.68 -11.50 19.58
CA MET A 155 -8.10 -11.60 19.22
C MET A 155 -8.28 -12.40 17.94
N THR A 156 -9.46 -12.99 17.75
CA THR A 156 -9.82 -13.69 16.51
C THR A 156 -10.80 -12.85 15.68
N ILE A 157 -10.51 -12.71 14.39
CA ILE A 157 -11.36 -12.02 13.43
C ILE A 157 -11.92 -13.04 12.44
N GLY A 158 -13.23 -13.18 12.39
CA GLY A 158 -13.97 -13.82 11.30
C GLY A 158 -14.42 -12.75 10.31
N LEU A 159 -14.10 -12.92 9.03
CA LEU A 159 -14.48 -11.99 7.95
C LEU A 159 -15.16 -12.77 6.83
N SER A 160 -16.28 -12.27 6.33
CA SER A 160 -16.99 -12.82 5.18
C SER A 160 -17.54 -11.71 4.30
N MET A 161 -17.72 -12.02 3.00
CA MET A 161 -18.22 -11.08 2.00
C MET A 161 -19.45 -11.67 1.29
N THR A 162 -20.39 -10.79 0.96
CA THR A 162 -21.57 -11.10 0.14
C THR A 162 -21.76 -10.04 -0.94
N THR A 163 -22.29 -10.47 -2.09
CA THR A 163 -22.73 -9.60 -3.19
C THR A 163 -24.23 -9.30 -3.14
N ASN A 164 -24.94 -9.96 -2.22
CA ASN A 164 -26.32 -9.61 -1.84
C ASN A 164 -26.26 -8.59 -0.72
N THR A 165 -26.08 -7.33 -1.10
CA THR A 165 -25.87 -6.22 -0.15
C THR A 165 -27.19 -5.60 0.30
N ASP A 166 -27.15 -4.79 1.37
CA ASP A 166 -28.32 -4.07 1.88
C ASP A 166 -28.79 -2.92 0.97
N ILE A 167 -28.07 -2.63 -0.12
CA ILE A 167 -28.40 -1.57 -1.08
C ILE A 167 -28.67 -2.09 -2.49
N ASP A 168 -28.03 -3.21 -2.88
CA ASP A 168 -28.30 -3.87 -4.16
C ASP A 168 -28.00 -5.38 -4.09
N VAL A 169 -28.42 -6.12 -5.10
CA VAL A 169 -28.21 -7.56 -5.22
C VAL A 169 -27.48 -7.85 -6.51
N ASN A 170 -26.24 -8.35 -6.40
CA ASN A 170 -25.40 -8.73 -7.53
C ASN A 170 -25.28 -7.63 -8.60
N LYS A 171 -24.98 -6.39 -8.20
CA LYS A 171 -24.79 -5.27 -9.13
C LYS A 171 -23.39 -4.68 -9.02
N SER A 172 -23.19 -3.73 -8.13
CA SER A 172 -22.00 -2.91 -8.08
C SER A 172 -21.30 -2.87 -6.73
N HIS A 173 -21.82 -3.55 -5.72
CA HIS A 173 -21.29 -3.49 -4.37
C HIS A 173 -20.97 -4.87 -3.80
N GLN A 174 -20.10 -4.87 -2.82
CA GLN A 174 -19.75 -6.00 -1.98
C GLN A 174 -19.88 -5.54 -0.51
N GLN A 175 -20.49 -6.36 0.34
CA GLN A 175 -20.72 -6.07 1.74
C GLN A 175 -20.00 -7.07 2.62
N LEU A 176 -19.29 -6.58 3.64
CA LEU A 176 -18.61 -7.41 4.62
C LEU A 176 -19.47 -7.64 5.85
N ALA A 177 -19.36 -8.84 6.42
CA ALA A 177 -19.70 -9.13 7.79
C ALA A 177 -18.43 -9.49 8.56
N MET A 178 -18.31 -9.00 9.79
CA MET A 178 -17.17 -9.23 10.65
C MET A 178 -17.61 -9.71 12.03
N ILE A 179 -16.86 -10.67 12.59
CA ILE A 179 -17.00 -11.13 13.97
C ILE A 179 -15.66 -10.95 14.65
N LEU A 180 -15.65 -10.35 15.83
CA LEU A 180 -14.47 -10.20 16.66
C LEU A 180 -14.68 -10.95 17.98
N GLU A 181 -13.76 -11.85 18.31
CA GLU A 181 -13.72 -12.56 19.58
C GLU A 181 -12.51 -12.11 20.40
N TYR A 182 -12.78 -11.70 21.66
CA TYR A 182 -11.75 -11.12 22.54
C TYR A 182 -10.78 -12.14 23.12
N LYS A 183 -11.11 -13.44 23.04
CA LYS A 183 -10.36 -14.52 23.69
C LYS A 183 -10.11 -14.23 25.19
N ASP A 184 -8.82 -14.14 25.58
CA ASP A 184 -8.39 -13.91 26.95
C ASP A 184 -8.28 -12.42 27.32
N LEU A 185 -8.49 -11.51 26.37
CA LEU A 185 -8.45 -10.08 26.64
C LEU A 185 -9.72 -9.61 27.34
N LYS A 186 -9.54 -8.85 28.41
CA LYS A 186 -10.63 -8.30 29.19
C LYS A 186 -11.02 -6.93 28.62
N VAL A 187 -12.06 -6.92 27.81
CA VAL A 187 -12.65 -5.69 27.25
C VAL A 187 -13.85 -5.29 28.11
N ILE A 188 -13.83 -4.09 28.66
CA ILE A 188 -14.87 -3.55 29.54
C ILE A 188 -15.73 -2.52 28.79
N HIS A 189 -15.06 -1.61 28.08
CA HIS A 189 -15.67 -0.54 27.30
C HIS A 189 -15.23 -0.66 25.82
N PRO A 190 -15.89 -1.52 25.01
CA PRO A 190 -15.45 -1.79 23.64
C PRO A 190 -15.30 -0.55 22.76
N ASP A 191 -16.11 0.49 22.97
CA ASP A 191 -16.04 1.73 22.18
C ASP A 191 -14.77 2.53 22.44
N ASP A 192 -14.16 2.39 23.62
CA ASP A 192 -12.97 3.12 24.04
C ASP A 192 -11.69 2.25 23.91
N GLU A 193 -11.85 0.91 24.02
CA GLU A 193 -10.77 -0.04 24.10
C GLU A 193 -10.47 -0.77 22.79
N ILE A 194 -11.39 -0.73 21.81
CA ILE A 194 -11.26 -1.39 20.50
C ILE A 194 -11.24 -0.35 19.40
N TYR A 195 -10.24 -0.41 18.53
CA TYR A 195 -10.16 0.40 17.32
C TYR A 195 -10.04 -0.54 16.13
N THR A 196 -10.91 -0.36 15.14
CA THR A 196 -10.97 -1.25 13.98
C THR A 196 -10.76 -0.48 12.68
N VAL A 197 -10.01 -1.07 11.76
CA VAL A 197 -9.84 -0.55 10.40
C VAL A 197 -10.16 -1.67 9.41
N VAL A 198 -11.13 -1.44 8.53
CA VAL A 198 -11.48 -2.38 7.46
C VAL A 198 -11.27 -1.68 6.13
N MET A 199 -10.52 -2.30 5.21
CA MET A 199 -10.21 -1.69 3.93
C MET A 199 -10.27 -2.70 2.77
N GLN A 200 -10.33 -2.19 1.55
CA GLN A 200 -10.35 -2.97 0.33
C GLN A 200 -9.02 -2.78 -0.43
N ASN A 201 -8.39 -3.88 -0.85
CA ASN A 201 -7.15 -3.90 -1.64
C ASN A 201 -5.99 -3.08 -1.01
N TRP A 202 -5.93 -2.99 0.32
CA TRP A 202 -4.99 -2.14 1.03
C TRP A 202 -5.05 -0.65 0.60
N ASN A 203 -6.17 -0.22 0.02
CA ASN A 203 -6.39 1.18 -0.34
C ASN A 203 -7.01 1.92 0.84
N GLU A 204 -6.23 2.79 1.46
CA GLU A 204 -6.64 3.56 2.63
C GLU A 204 -7.73 4.58 2.35
N GLN A 205 -7.89 5.01 1.11
CA GLN A 205 -9.01 5.85 0.70
C GLN A 205 -10.37 5.13 0.87
N THR A 206 -10.35 3.79 0.86
CA THR A 206 -11.53 2.97 1.10
C THR A 206 -11.70 2.58 2.57
N ALA A 207 -10.77 2.95 3.46
CA ALA A 207 -10.77 2.53 4.85
C ALA A 207 -12.05 2.94 5.59
N ARG A 208 -12.60 1.99 6.33
CA ARG A 208 -13.70 2.17 7.27
C ARG A 208 -13.14 2.07 8.67
N VAL A 209 -13.02 3.22 9.32
CA VAL A 209 -12.48 3.33 10.66
C VAL A 209 -13.61 3.28 11.67
N ASN A 210 -13.52 2.39 12.64
CA ASN A 210 -14.48 2.19 13.72
C ASN A 210 -15.94 2.14 13.24
N PRO A 211 -16.29 1.31 12.23
CA PRO A 211 -17.69 1.13 11.87
C PRO A 211 -18.46 0.62 13.09
N PRO A 212 -19.64 1.16 13.40
CA PRO A 212 -20.37 0.78 14.61
C PRO A 212 -20.81 -0.68 14.55
N SER A 213 -20.54 -1.47 15.61
CA SER A 213 -20.99 -2.86 15.69
C SER A 213 -22.50 -2.94 15.92
N ASN A 214 -23.16 -3.88 15.25
CA ASN A 214 -24.62 -4.11 15.44
C ASN A 214 -24.90 -4.93 16.70
N TYR A 215 -23.99 -5.84 17.07
CA TYR A 215 -24.18 -6.76 18.18
C TYR A 215 -22.95 -6.75 19.08
N ARG A 216 -23.21 -6.74 20.39
CA ARG A 216 -22.18 -6.85 21.43
C ARG A 216 -22.57 -7.96 22.40
N TYR A 217 -21.60 -8.77 22.76
CA TYR A 217 -21.75 -9.82 23.74
C TYR A 217 -20.50 -9.88 24.64
N GLN A 218 -20.55 -10.64 25.69
CA GLN A 218 -19.52 -10.63 26.73
C GLN A 218 -18.10 -10.90 26.19
N LEU A 219 -17.97 -11.72 25.15
CA LEU A 219 -16.69 -12.18 24.62
C LEU A 219 -16.38 -11.63 23.22
N GLY A 220 -17.14 -10.63 22.73
CA GLY A 220 -16.89 -10.13 21.38
C GLY A 220 -17.92 -9.13 20.84
N MET A 221 -17.74 -8.83 19.56
CA MET A 221 -18.57 -7.92 18.77
C MET A 221 -18.88 -8.54 17.41
N LYS A 222 -19.99 -8.13 16.78
CA LYS A 222 -20.35 -8.55 15.43
C LYS A 222 -20.87 -7.35 14.62
N TRP A 223 -20.43 -7.30 13.37
CA TRP A 223 -20.95 -6.42 12.31
C TRP A 223 -21.65 -7.31 11.28
N ASP A 224 -22.96 -7.24 11.22
CA ASP A 224 -23.79 -8.01 10.31
C ASP A 224 -24.83 -7.07 9.72
N HIS A 225 -24.99 -7.06 8.41
CA HIS A 225 -25.82 -6.07 7.75
C HIS A 225 -25.44 -4.61 8.12
N GLN A 226 -24.11 -4.34 8.26
CA GLN A 226 -23.60 -3.01 8.56
C GLN A 226 -23.33 -2.25 7.25
N ARG A 227 -24.08 -1.16 7.02
CA ARG A 227 -23.98 -0.39 5.77
C ARG A 227 -22.63 0.30 5.59
N ASP A 228 -21.95 0.65 6.69
CA ASP A 228 -20.61 1.23 6.63
C ASP A 228 -19.57 0.24 6.09
N LEU A 229 -19.90 -1.06 6.07
CA LEU A 229 -19.04 -2.10 5.49
C LEU A 229 -19.47 -2.51 4.06
N ILE A 230 -20.20 -1.63 3.36
CA ILE A 230 -20.46 -1.76 1.93
C ILE A 230 -19.38 -1.01 1.16
N PHE A 231 -18.80 -1.68 0.17
CA PHE A 231 -17.75 -1.16 -0.71
C PHE A 231 -18.22 -1.21 -2.16
N ASP A 232 -17.80 -0.22 -2.95
CA ASP A 232 -17.85 -0.35 -4.40
C ASP A 232 -17.02 -1.56 -4.82
N ALA A 233 -17.58 -2.43 -5.64
CA ALA A 233 -16.86 -3.62 -6.09
C ALA A 233 -15.71 -3.28 -7.07
N GLY A 234 -15.82 -2.15 -7.78
CA GLY A 234 -14.83 -1.74 -8.77
C GLY A 234 -14.70 -2.74 -9.93
N ASN A 235 -13.51 -2.91 -10.44
CA ASN A 235 -13.18 -3.88 -11.47
C ASN A 235 -11.79 -4.49 -11.24
N GLU A 236 -11.48 -5.57 -11.95
CA GLU A 236 -10.16 -6.19 -11.94
C GLU A 236 -9.09 -5.14 -12.32
N TYR A 237 -7.95 -5.18 -11.62
CA TYR A 237 -6.85 -4.29 -11.94
C TYR A 237 -6.25 -4.61 -13.31
N HIS A 238 -5.81 -3.60 -14.02
CA HIS A 238 -4.94 -3.78 -15.19
C HIS A 238 -3.61 -4.37 -14.76
N LYS A 239 -2.92 -5.03 -15.67
CA LYS A 239 -1.60 -5.62 -15.42
C LYS A 239 -0.76 -5.69 -16.67
N PHE A 240 0.55 -5.63 -16.49
CA PHE A 240 1.52 -5.93 -17.52
C PHE A 240 2.84 -6.44 -16.89
N GLU A 241 3.70 -6.98 -17.74
CA GLU A 241 5.07 -7.36 -17.39
C GLU A 241 6.06 -6.82 -18.41
N VAL A 242 7.20 -6.34 -17.92
CA VAL A 242 8.40 -6.10 -18.72
C VAL A 242 9.48 -7.03 -18.21
N LEU A 243 9.61 -8.21 -18.81
CA LEU A 243 10.62 -9.21 -18.41
C LEU A 243 11.89 -9.11 -19.23
N ASP A 244 11.78 -8.59 -20.45
CA ASP A 244 12.88 -8.41 -21.38
C ASP A 244 12.67 -7.09 -22.12
N VAL A 245 13.75 -6.34 -22.35
CA VAL A 245 13.68 -5.07 -23.07
C VAL A 245 13.78 -5.24 -24.58
N SER A 246 14.10 -6.44 -25.07
CA SER A 246 14.25 -6.75 -26.49
C SER A 246 12.93 -7.17 -27.17
N HIS A 247 11.92 -7.61 -26.40
CA HIS A 247 10.62 -8.02 -26.93
C HIS A 247 9.48 -7.83 -25.94
N PRO A 248 8.24 -7.59 -26.42
CA PRO A 248 7.08 -7.44 -25.57
C PRO A 248 6.76 -8.73 -24.81
N THR A 249 6.29 -8.58 -23.57
CA THR A 249 5.76 -9.64 -22.73
C THR A 249 4.30 -9.36 -22.35
N MET A 250 3.74 -10.06 -21.37
CA MET A 250 2.33 -9.94 -21.02
C MET A 250 1.87 -8.48 -20.85
N GLY A 251 0.80 -8.12 -21.54
CA GLY A 251 0.17 -6.79 -21.42
C GLY A 251 0.92 -5.64 -22.10
N ILE A 252 2.06 -5.90 -22.75
CA ILE A 252 2.85 -4.94 -23.51
C ILE A 252 2.58 -5.10 -25.01
N ASP A 253 2.20 -4.00 -25.67
CA ASP A 253 2.03 -3.91 -27.12
C ASP A 253 3.39 -3.90 -27.85
N ARG A 254 4.32 -3.04 -27.39
CA ARG A 254 5.65 -2.91 -27.98
C ARG A 254 6.66 -2.34 -26.98
N ILE A 255 7.95 -2.64 -27.24
CA ILE A 255 9.09 -2.01 -26.60
C ILE A 255 9.98 -1.42 -27.70
N MET A 256 10.50 -0.22 -27.47
CA MET A 256 11.32 0.52 -28.44
C MET A 256 12.51 1.16 -27.74
N TRP A 257 13.67 1.16 -28.42
CA TRP A 257 14.81 1.96 -28.05
C TRP A 257 14.71 3.33 -28.77
N ASP A 258 14.73 4.44 -28.03
CA ASP A 258 14.60 5.80 -28.61
C ASP A 258 15.93 6.46 -28.93
N GLY A 259 17.05 5.73 -28.78
CA GLY A 259 18.42 6.23 -28.93
C GLY A 259 19.12 6.51 -27.60
N SER A 260 18.39 6.56 -26.49
CA SER A 260 18.91 6.83 -25.14
C SER A 260 18.35 5.90 -24.06
N ARG A 261 17.13 5.38 -24.23
CA ARG A 261 16.40 4.60 -23.23
C ARG A 261 15.35 3.69 -23.85
N TYR A 262 14.95 2.65 -23.13
CA TYR A 262 13.84 1.80 -23.51
C TYR A 262 12.50 2.44 -23.18
N GLN A 263 11.56 2.35 -24.13
CA GLN A 263 10.17 2.81 -24.04
C GLN A 263 9.26 1.59 -24.13
N ALA A 264 8.53 1.26 -23.08
CA ALA A 264 7.53 0.20 -23.05
C ALA A 264 6.13 0.82 -23.19
N TYR A 265 5.29 0.18 -23.99
CA TYR A 265 3.92 0.62 -24.25
C TYR A 265 2.97 -0.51 -23.85
N PRO A 266 2.32 -0.44 -22.69
CA PRO A 266 1.19 -1.32 -22.39
C PRO A 266 0.07 -1.17 -23.45
N PHE A 267 -0.76 -2.20 -23.60
CA PHE A 267 -1.93 -2.06 -24.45
C PHE A 267 -2.77 -0.86 -24.03
N THR A 268 -3.22 -0.07 -25.02
CA THR A 268 -4.13 1.06 -24.78
C THR A 268 -5.40 0.58 -24.09
N THR A 269 -5.76 1.26 -23.01
CA THR A 269 -6.98 0.95 -22.27
C THR A 269 -8.15 1.81 -22.75
N THR A 270 -9.36 1.32 -22.56
CA THR A 270 -10.61 2.00 -22.91
C THR A 270 -11.60 1.90 -21.76
N LEU A 271 -12.74 2.61 -21.86
CA LEU A 271 -13.83 2.47 -20.89
C LEU A 271 -14.31 1.01 -20.77
N ARG A 272 -14.30 0.48 -19.56
CA ARG A 272 -14.73 -0.90 -19.28
C ARG A 272 -16.22 -0.92 -18.92
N ARG A 273 -17.04 -1.34 -19.88
CA ARG A 273 -18.50 -1.39 -19.75
C ARG A 273 -19.02 -2.74 -19.25
N ASN A 274 -18.20 -3.76 -19.32
CA ASN A 274 -18.54 -5.13 -18.94
C ASN A 274 -17.45 -5.72 -18.06
N TYR A 275 -17.82 -6.65 -17.19
CA TYR A 275 -16.87 -7.42 -16.43
C TYR A 275 -16.20 -8.47 -17.32
N LEU A 276 -14.87 -8.54 -17.21
CA LEU A 276 -14.06 -9.61 -17.77
C LEU A 276 -13.20 -10.18 -16.65
N THR A 277 -13.31 -11.48 -16.42
CA THR A 277 -12.46 -12.16 -15.43
C THR A 277 -10.99 -12.09 -15.87
N ASP A 278 -10.18 -11.40 -15.10
CA ASP A 278 -8.74 -11.32 -15.33
C ASP A 278 -7.99 -11.21 -13.99
N LYS A 279 -7.51 -12.33 -13.47
CA LYS A 279 -6.85 -12.36 -12.17
C LYS A 279 -5.62 -11.42 -12.16
N SER A 280 -5.64 -10.44 -11.28
CA SER A 280 -4.57 -9.47 -11.05
C SER A 280 -3.96 -9.63 -9.64
N ALA A 281 -3.01 -8.77 -9.29
CA ALA A 281 -2.44 -8.70 -7.95
C ALA A 281 -2.98 -7.51 -7.13
N ASN A 282 -4.13 -6.95 -7.49
CA ASN A 282 -4.82 -5.88 -6.76
C ASN A 282 -3.90 -4.68 -6.42
N GLY A 283 -3.12 -4.23 -7.42
CA GLY A 283 -2.21 -3.09 -7.29
C GLY A 283 -0.79 -3.43 -6.85
N ALA A 284 -0.50 -4.67 -6.48
CA ALA A 284 0.85 -5.10 -6.14
C ALA A 284 1.77 -5.17 -7.37
N PHE A 285 3.07 -5.13 -7.15
CA PHE A 285 4.10 -5.24 -8.18
C PHE A 285 5.20 -6.19 -7.71
N PHE A 286 5.95 -6.74 -8.67
CA PHE A 286 7.05 -7.64 -8.39
C PHE A 286 8.20 -7.42 -9.38
N ILE A 287 9.38 -7.11 -8.87
CA ILE A 287 10.57 -6.89 -9.68
C ILE A 287 11.13 -8.23 -10.14
N ARG A 288 11.28 -8.38 -11.45
CA ARG A 288 11.87 -9.57 -12.07
C ARG A 288 12.22 -9.34 -13.53
N ASN A 289 13.16 -10.11 -14.04
CA ASN A 289 13.45 -10.24 -15.46
C ASN A 289 13.54 -11.72 -15.87
N SER A 290 13.66 -11.99 -17.16
CA SER A 290 13.81 -13.35 -17.71
C SER A 290 15.26 -13.81 -17.85
N ASN A 291 16.24 -12.92 -17.62
CA ASN A 291 17.63 -13.13 -18.00
C ASN A 291 18.52 -13.47 -16.81
N SER A 292 18.10 -13.21 -15.59
CA SER A 292 18.90 -13.40 -14.38
C SER A 292 18.03 -13.79 -13.18
N THR A 293 18.60 -14.53 -12.25
CA THR A 293 18.04 -14.75 -10.90
C THR A 293 18.43 -13.62 -9.93
N GLU A 294 19.46 -12.85 -10.25
CA GLU A 294 19.95 -11.72 -9.47
C GLU A 294 19.16 -10.45 -9.84
N ILE A 295 17.85 -10.48 -9.55
CA ILE A 295 16.87 -9.49 -10.01
C ILE A 295 17.11 -8.08 -9.44
N ASP A 296 17.69 -7.99 -8.25
CA ASP A 296 17.80 -6.75 -7.49
C ASP A 296 18.68 -5.72 -8.20
N TYR A 297 19.75 -6.17 -8.85
CA TYR A 297 20.71 -5.31 -9.53
C TYR A 297 20.91 -5.59 -11.03
N THR A 298 20.11 -6.51 -11.62
CA THR A 298 20.14 -6.81 -13.07
C THR A 298 18.88 -6.41 -13.83
N CYS A 299 17.83 -5.98 -13.15
CA CYS A 299 16.63 -5.46 -13.77
C CYS A 299 16.84 -4.01 -14.24
N ASP A 300 16.60 -3.74 -15.52
CA ASP A 300 16.76 -2.39 -16.07
C ASP A 300 15.54 -1.50 -15.81
N TYR A 301 15.73 -0.20 -15.87
CA TYR A 301 14.65 0.78 -15.84
C TYR A 301 14.19 1.11 -17.26
N VAL A 302 12.87 1.12 -17.43
CA VAL A 302 12.20 1.46 -18.69
C VAL A 302 11.21 2.60 -18.48
N TRP A 303 10.93 3.37 -19.52
CA TRP A 303 9.88 4.37 -19.50
C TRP A 303 8.59 3.75 -19.99
N VAL A 304 7.63 3.58 -19.09
CA VAL A 304 6.30 3.00 -19.39
C VAL A 304 5.35 4.10 -19.81
N ASN A 305 4.78 3.96 -21.01
CA ASN A 305 3.89 4.93 -21.64
C ASN A 305 2.44 4.45 -21.56
N TYR A 306 1.72 4.92 -20.57
CA TYR A 306 0.30 4.61 -20.37
C TYR A 306 -0.57 5.43 -21.30
N GLN A 307 -1.60 4.80 -21.86
CA GLN A 307 -2.63 5.47 -22.64
C GLN A 307 -4.02 4.95 -22.29
N LEU A 308 -4.94 5.85 -22.01
CA LEU A 308 -6.36 5.59 -21.79
C LEU A 308 -7.19 6.38 -22.77
N ASP A 309 -7.85 5.68 -23.71
CA ASP A 309 -8.75 6.30 -24.68
C ASP A 309 -10.12 6.53 -24.03
N ALA A 310 -10.37 7.76 -23.67
CA ALA A 310 -11.60 8.21 -23.02
C ALA A 310 -11.82 9.72 -23.30
N PRO A 311 -13.08 10.21 -23.31
CA PRO A 311 -13.36 11.63 -23.26
C PRO A 311 -12.85 12.22 -21.96
N TYR A 312 -12.78 13.55 -21.88
CA TYR A 312 -12.38 14.19 -20.62
C TYR A 312 -13.37 13.88 -19.48
N LEU A 313 -12.84 13.33 -18.40
CA LEU A 313 -13.58 12.87 -17.21
C LEU A 313 -13.03 13.48 -15.90
N GLY A 314 -12.27 14.59 -15.99
CA GLY A 314 -11.57 15.18 -14.87
C GLY A 314 -10.12 14.71 -14.75
N GLU A 315 -9.50 14.92 -13.60
CA GLU A 315 -8.15 14.48 -13.32
C GLU A 315 -8.14 12.97 -13.07
N ILE A 316 -7.27 12.25 -13.77
CA ILE A 316 -7.08 10.80 -13.63
C ILE A 316 -5.63 10.52 -13.26
N PHE A 317 -5.45 9.56 -12.36
CA PHE A 317 -4.17 9.13 -11.82
C PHE A 317 -4.00 7.62 -11.97
N LEU A 318 -2.75 7.16 -12.01
CA LEU A 318 -2.40 5.76 -11.83
C LEU A 318 -2.36 5.45 -10.33
N LEU A 319 -2.90 4.29 -9.94
CA LEU A 319 -2.86 3.77 -8.58
C LEU A 319 -2.38 2.32 -8.57
N GLY A 320 -1.34 2.07 -7.78
CA GLY A 320 -0.80 0.76 -7.44
C GLY A 320 0.08 0.90 -6.20
N GLN A 321 0.52 -0.19 -5.60
CA GLN A 321 1.43 -0.15 -4.45
C GLN A 321 2.81 0.48 -4.79
N TRP A 322 3.13 0.57 -6.08
CA TRP A 322 4.33 1.20 -6.62
C TRP A 322 4.20 2.72 -6.83
N THR A 323 3.01 3.30 -6.65
CA THR A 323 2.80 4.76 -6.73
C THR A 323 3.14 5.41 -5.40
N THR A 324 4.44 5.46 -5.09
CA THR A 324 4.97 5.84 -3.78
C THR A 324 5.59 7.23 -3.75
N ASN A 325 5.48 8.02 -4.82
CA ASN A 325 6.03 9.37 -4.82
C ASN A 325 5.24 10.29 -3.88
N ALA A 326 5.94 11.14 -3.13
CA ALA A 326 5.32 12.11 -2.22
C ALA A 326 4.45 13.15 -2.96
N ASP A 327 4.77 13.44 -4.24
CA ASP A 327 3.94 14.26 -5.12
C ASP A 327 3.04 13.36 -5.99
N PRO A 328 1.72 13.30 -5.70
CA PRO A 328 0.79 12.48 -6.48
C PRO A 328 0.72 12.85 -7.97
N THR A 329 1.09 14.09 -8.33
CA THR A 329 1.08 14.54 -9.74
C THR A 329 2.07 13.79 -10.62
N ALA A 330 3.07 13.10 -10.02
CA ALA A 330 3.98 12.23 -10.73
C ALA A 330 3.28 11.07 -11.46
N TYR A 331 2.07 10.72 -11.04
CA TYR A 331 1.25 9.64 -11.60
C TYR A 331 -0.02 10.13 -12.26
N GLN A 332 -0.16 11.46 -12.46
CA GLN A 332 -1.30 12.06 -13.14
C GLN A 332 -1.21 11.84 -14.65
N LEU A 333 -2.31 11.39 -15.27
CA LEU A 333 -2.41 11.35 -16.72
C LEU A 333 -2.79 12.73 -17.26
N GLN A 334 -2.06 13.16 -18.29
CA GLN A 334 -2.36 14.40 -19.02
C GLN A 334 -3.39 14.13 -20.12
N TYR A 335 -4.43 14.96 -20.20
CA TYR A 335 -5.46 14.82 -21.21
C TYR A 335 -5.05 15.47 -22.54
N ASP A 336 -5.09 14.70 -23.61
CA ASP A 336 -4.90 15.15 -24.99
C ASP A 336 -6.27 15.34 -25.67
N ALA A 337 -6.72 16.58 -25.72
CA ALA A 337 -8.03 16.92 -26.30
C ALA A 337 -8.12 16.66 -27.82
N THR A 338 -7.00 16.62 -28.52
CA THR A 338 -6.96 16.37 -29.97
C THR A 338 -7.21 14.90 -30.25
N ASN A 339 -6.60 14.01 -29.46
CA ASN A 339 -6.70 12.59 -29.64
C ASN A 339 -7.76 11.93 -28.72
N LEU A 340 -8.43 12.72 -27.87
CA LEU A 340 -9.44 12.27 -26.90
C LEU A 340 -8.91 11.12 -25.99
N CYS A 341 -7.71 11.30 -25.46
CA CYS A 341 -7.09 10.28 -24.62
C CYS A 341 -6.30 10.93 -23.46
N TYR A 342 -6.05 10.12 -22.44
CA TYR A 342 -5.15 10.47 -21.33
C TYR A 342 -3.83 9.73 -21.50
N ARG A 343 -2.71 10.38 -21.17
CA ARG A 343 -1.37 9.81 -21.26
C ARG A 343 -0.55 10.10 -20.02
N ALA A 344 0.25 9.13 -19.60
CA ALA A 344 1.30 9.29 -18.60
C ALA A 344 2.55 8.53 -19.02
N GLN A 345 3.71 9.04 -18.62
CA GLN A 345 4.97 8.35 -18.78
C GLN A 345 5.65 8.21 -17.42
N VAL A 346 5.95 6.99 -17.01
CA VAL A 346 6.52 6.68 -15.69
C VAL A 346 7.75 5.81 -15.86
N MET A 347 8.84 6.16 -15.17
CA MET A 347 10.04 5.32 -15.10
C MET A 347 9.79 4.18 -14.12
N GLN A 348 9.91 2.92 -14.57
CA GLN A 348 9.68 1.72 -13.78
C GLN A 348 10.77 0.68 -14.04
N LYS A 349 11.14 -0.06 -13.01
CA LYS A 349 12.08 -1.19 -13.11
C LYS A 349 11.39 -2.36 -13.79
N GLN A 350 12.12 -3.22 -14.51
CA GLN A 350 11.57 -4.45 -15.09
C GLN A 350 10.84 -5.27 -14.04
N GLY A 351 9.68 -5.80 -14.40
CA GLY A 351 8.85 -6.58 -13.48
C GLY A 351 7.40 -6.69 -13.90
N TYR A 352 6.61 -7.26 -13.00
CA TYR A 352 5.16 -7.32 -13.07
C TYR A 352 4.56 -6.12 -12.34
N TYR A 353 3.55 -5.48 -12.93
CA TYR A 353 2.83 -4.34 -12.35
C TYR A 353 1.33 -4.52 -12.47
N SER A 354 0.64 -4.33 -11.36
CA SER A 354 -0.82 -4.25 -11.30
C SER A 354 -1.22 -2.81 -10.97
N TYR A 355 -2.26 -2.27 -11.65
CA TYR A 355 -2.67 -0.88 -11.49
C TYR A 355 -4.13 -0.67 -11.86
N GLN A 356 -4.70 0.45 -11.43
CA GLN A 356 -5.99 0.96 -11.88
C GLN A 356 -5.92 2.46 -12.10
N TYR A 357 -6.92 2.99 -12.81
CA TYR A 357 -7.12 4.43 -12.89
C TYR A 357 -8.00 4.90 -11.73
N THR A 358 -7.64 6.05 -11.17
CA THR A 358 -8.31 6.62 -10.00
C THR A 358 -8.50 8.12 -10.15
N THR A 359 -9.43 8.68 -9.38
CA THR A 359 -9.58 10.14 -9.20
C THR A 359 -8.54 10.66 -8.21
N ARG A 360 -8.50 11.97 -8.02
CA ARG A 360 -7.63 12.60 -7.01
C ARG A 360 -7.93 12.12 -5.58
N GLU A 361 -9.18 11.77 -5.30
CA GLU A 361 -9.61 11.24 -4.00
C GLU A 361 -9.27 9.76 -3.80
N GLY A 362 -8.58 9.13 -4.76
CA GLY A 362 -8.21 7.71 -4.70
C GLY A 362 -9.37 6.74 -4.94
N LEU A 363 -10.52 7.24 -5.39
CA LEU A 363 -11.66 6.43 -5.78
C LEU A 363 -11.48 5.91 -7.21
N SER A 364 -12.05 4.75 -7.50
CA SER A 364 -12.00 4.17 -8.85
C SER A 364 -12.50 5.18 -9.90
N ALA A 365 -11.73 5.36 -10.98
CA ALA A 365 -12.14 6.26 -12.06
C ALA A 365 -13.39 5.74 -12.77
N PRO A 366 -14.25 6.62 -13.33
CA PRO A 366 -15.45 6.21 -14.06
C PRO A 366 -15.16 5.29 -15.26
N THR A 367 -13.91 5.26 -15.73
CA THR A 367 -13.46 4.40 -16.83
C THR A 367 -13.37 2.93 -16.47
N GLU A 368 -13.25 2.62 -15.17
CA GLU A 368 -13.00 1.27 -14.67
C GLU A 368 -14.27 0.41 -14.65
N GLY A 369 -15.44 1.01 -14.50
CA GLY A 369 -16.69 0.30 -14.24
C GLY A 369 -16.78 -0.19 -12.80
N ASN A 370 -17.90 -0.87 -12.47
CA ASN A 370 -18.16 -1.32 -11.10
C ASN A 370 -19.03 -2.59 -11.14
N PHE A 371 -18.43 -3.75 -10.81
CA PHE A 371 -19.03 -5.06 -11.03
C PHE A 371 -18.85 -5.96 -9.81
N PHE A 372 -19.96 -6.52 -9.29
CA PHE A 372 -19.95 -7.36 -8.10
C PHE A 372 -19.02 -8.59 -8.17
N GLN A 373 -18.69 -9.05 -9.38
CA GLN A 373 -17.82 -10.21 -9.63
C GLN A 373 -16.34 -9.94 -9.37
N THR A 374 -15.96 -8.67 -9.16
CA THR A 374 -14.56 -8.27 -8.97
C THR A 374 -13.92 -8.99 -7.80
N ARG A 375 -12.71 -9.51 -8.02
CA ARG A 375 -11.93 -10.22 -6.99
C ARG A 375 -11.16 -9.21 -6.15
N ASN A 376 -11.80 -8.74 -5.10
CA ASN A 376 -11.17 -7.84 -4.16
C ASN A 376 -10.54 -8.61 -3.00
N LYS A 377 -9.50 -8.01 -2.41
CA LYS A 377 -8.96 -8.41 -1.12
C LYS A 377 -9.46 -7.45 -0.06
N TYR A 378 -9.96 -7.99 1.05
CA TYR A 378 -10.36 -7.20 2.21
C TYR A 378 -9.43 -7.45 3.37
N GLN A 379 -9.14 -6.42 4.12
CA GLN A 379 -8.28 -6.47 5.31
C GLN A 379 -9.02 -5.90 6.50
N ALA A 380 -8.96 -6.60 7.63
CA ALA A 380 -9.43 -6.10 8.91
C ALA A 380 -8.26 -6.07 9.90
N LEU A 381 -8.01 -4.91 10.48
CA LEU A 381 -7.04 -4.66 11.53
C LEU A 381 -7.81 -4.31 12.80
N VAL A 382 -7.43 -4.94 13.92
CA VAL A 382 -8.04 -4.68 15.22
C VAL A 382 -6.96 -4.31 16.22
N TYR A 383 -7.14 -3.13 16.80
CA TYR A 383 -6.26 -2.63 17.86
C TYR A 383 -7.00 -2.66 19.19
N TYR A 384 -6.23 -2.86 20.24
CA TYR A 384 -6.71 -2.86 21.61
C TYR A 384 -5.85 -1.93 22.48
N LYS A 385 -6.52 -1.13 23.30
CA LYS A 385 -5.91 -0.31 24.35
C LYS A 385 -6.79 -0.40 25.60
N GLY A 386 -6.39 -1.24 26.55
CA GLY A 386 -7.08 -1.35 27.83
C GLY A 386 -6.92 -0.10 28.69
N LEU A 387 -7.71 0.02 29.74
CA LEU A 387 -7.74 1.22 30.61
C LEU A 387 -6.39 1.61 31.23
N SER A 388 -5.48 0.64 31.42
CA SER A 388 -4.14 0.88 31.96
C SER A 388 -3.05 0.97 30.88
N ASP A 389 -3.39 0.73 29.63
CA ASP A 389 -2.42 0.72 28.54
C ASP A 389 -2.14 2.15 28.08
N ARG A 390 -0.88 2.42 27.75
CA ARG A 390 -0.44 3.75 27.28
C ARG A 390 -0.62 3.95 25.79
N THR A 391 -0.71 2.87 25.01
CA THR A 391 -0.70 2.90 23.55
C THR A 391 -1.56 1.78 22.96
N TRP A 392 -2.01 1.94 21.73
CA TRP A 392 -2.71 0.92 20.96
C TRP A 392 -1.79 -0.22 20.53
N ARG A 393 -2.23 -1.46 20.72
CA ARG A 393 -1.56 -2.66 20.22
C ARG A 393 -2.37 -3.27 19.10
N LEU A 394 -1.75 -3.66 18.01
CA LEU A 394 -2.41 -4.41 16.93
C LEU A 394 -2.56 -5.87 17.38
N VAL A 395 -3.77 -6.25 17.77
CA VAL A 395 -4.09 -7.55 18.41
C VAL A 395 -4.81 -8.53 17.49
N GLY A 396 -5.13 -8.11 16.28
CA GLY A 396 -5.76 -8.97 15.28
C GLY A 396 -5.58 -8.43 13.87
N TYR A 397 -5.34 -9.34 12.94
CA TYR A 397 -5.30 -9.10 11.50
C TYR A 397 -6.01 -10.24 10.77
N ARG A 398 -6.80 -9.90 9.78
CA ARG A 398 -7.43 -10.87 8.89
C ARG A 398 -7.51 -10.34 7.47
N GLY A 399 -6.95 -11.09 6.53
CA GLY A 399 -7.18 -10.93 5.10
C GLY A 399 -8.29 -11.87 4.61
N LEU A 400 -9.09 -11.41 3.66
CA LEU A 400 -10.08 -12.18 2.93
C LEU A 400 -9.94 -11.88 1.43
N GLU A 401 -9.71 -12.89 0.61
CA GLU A 401 -9.84 -12.79 -0.84
C GLU A 401 -11.28 -13.15 -1.22
N ALA A 402 -11.97 -12.22 -1.87
CA ALA A 402 -13.36 -12.39 -2.28
C ALA A 402 -13.44 -13.07 -3.66
N LEU A 403 -14.24 -14.14 -3.76
CA LEU A 403 -14.61 -14.91 -4.97
C LEU A 403 -13.48 -15.73 -5.60
#